data_24e51c5f8821a53af0d4b67f65b166a6
#
_entry.id   24e51c5f8821a53af0d4b67f65b166a6
#
_cell.length_a   1.000
_cell.length_b   1.000
_cell.length_c   1.000
_cell.angle_alpha   90.00
_cell.angle_beta   90.00
_cell.angle_gamma   90.00
#
_symmetry.space_group_name_H-M   'P 1'
#
loop_
_entity.id
_entity.type
_entity.pdbx_description
1 polymer ?
#
loop_
_entity_poly.entity_id
_entity_poly.type
_entity_poly.pdbx_seq_one_letter_code
_entity_poly.pdbx_strand_id
1 'polypeptide(L)'
;MQKTPNSIQNLIRSLFCMGILSTGLLAGLQAQQDAQYTQYMYNTVSINPAYAGSRGHLSIAGLHRSQWLGLEGAPRTQTLNLHSPIGYRGVGLGFSIVNDQIGPTSETYFDADFSYTIQLAAEARLSFGLKGSVHLLDIRFSELTLDPNNPDATLQQDIQNRLSPNVGAGVYYHTEKFYAGLSVPRFLETTHFDESALSTAKEQMNFYFITGYVWDFHPLWKFKPTLLTKMTLGAPLQVDVSANFMYNDKFIMGAAYRWDAALSAMVGFNISPSFLIGMAYDREVTELGGTAFNDGSFEVILRYDFIRSRGKIKSPRFF
;
A
#
# COMPACT_ATOMS: atom_id res chain seq x y z
N MET A 1 38.92 42.57 -25.91
CA MET A 1 37.59 42.23 -25.45
C MET A 1 37.60 40.88 -24.79
N GLN A 2 37.41 40.86 -23.51
CA GLN A 2 37.55 39.73 -22.60
C GLN A 2 36.40 38.71 -22.79
N LYS A 3 36.74 37.45 -22.90
CA LYS A 3 35.86 36.29 -22.71
C LYS A 3 36.30 35.55 -21.46
N THR A 4 35.59 35.66 -20.38
CA THR A 4 35.47 34.68 -19.28
C THR A 4 34.08 34.96 -18.68
N PRO A 5 33.19 33.98 -18.53
CA PRO A 5 33.28 33.06 -17.39
C PRO A 5 32.62 31.69 -17.66
N ASN A 6 33.21 30.82 -18.44
CA ASN A 6 32.67 29.46 -18.56
C ASN A 6 33.24 28.49 -17.50
N SER A 7 34.31 28.87 -16.82
CA SER A 7 34.97 27.98 -15.84
C SER A 7 34.18 27.83 -14.53
N ILE A 8 33.55 28.90 -14.03
CA ILE A 8 32.80 28.88 -12.78
C ILE A 8 31.48 28.12 -12.94
N GLN A 9 30.78 28.29 -14.07
CA GLN A 9 29.55 27.54 -14.36
C GLN A 9 29.82 26.03 -14.54
N ASN A 10 30.94 25.66 -15.16
CA ASN A 10 31.33 24.27 -15.30
C ASN A 10 31.76 23.66 -13.95
N LEU A 11 32.43 24.44 -13.07
CA LEU A 11 32.77 24.01 -11.71
C LEU A 11 31.52 23.78 -10.86
N ILE A 12 30.53 24.68 -10.90
CA ILE A 12 29.25 24.54 -10.18
C ILE A 12 28.47 23.33 -10.71
N ARG A 13 28.43 23.11 -12.03
CA ARG A 13 27.80 21.91 -12.62
C ARG A 13 28.50 20.63 -12.19
N SER A 14 29.83 20.59 -12.20
CA SER A 14 30.60 19.43 -11.75
C SER A 14 30.43 19.13 -10.28
N LEU A 15 30.39 20.17 -9.41
CA LEU A 15 30.12 20.02 -7.98
C LEU A 15 28.68 19.57 -7.71
N PHE A 16 27.71 20.04 -8.49
CA PHE A 16 26.31 19.60 -8.40
C PHE A 16 26.13 18.16 -8.85
N CYS A 17 26.76 17.75 -9.96
CA CYS A 17 26.76 16.36 -10.42
C CYS A 17 27.52 15.43 -9.46
N MET A 18 28.62 15.88 -8.86
CA MET A 18 29.39 15.09 -7.90
C MET A 18 28.64 14.96 -6.57
N GLY A 19 27.88 16.00 -6.14
CA GLY A 19 26.97 15.95 -4.99
C GLY A 19 25.84 14.96 -5.18
N ILE A 20 25.26 14.85 -6.38
CA ILE A 20 24.19 13.88 -6.69
C ILE A 20 24.77 12.45 -6.77
N LEU A 21 25.98 12.27 -7.28
CA LEU A 21 26.62 10.94 -7.35
C LEU A 21 27.06 10.41 -5.97
N SER A 22 27.43 11.28 -5.04
CA SER A 22 27.86 10.86 -3.69
C SER A 22 26.72 10.50 -2.75
N THR A 23 25.48 10.96 -3.01
CA THR A 23 24.29 10.57 -2.23
C THR A 23 23.72 9.20 -2.63
N GLY A 24 24.11 8.65 -3.77
CA GLY A 24 23.66 7.32 -4.24
C GLY A 24 24.40 6.11 -3.65
N LEU A 25 25.50 6.30 -2.89
CA LEU A 25 26.37 5.20 -2.45
C LEU A 25 26.21 4.78 -0.98
N LEU A 26 25.21 5.32 -0.25
CA LEU A 26 24.96 4.98 1.17
C LEU A 26 23.61 4.30 1.39
N ALA A 27 23.01 3.66 0.38
CA ALA A 27 21.84 2.82 0.59
C ALA A 27 22.29 1.50 1.26
N GLY A 28 22.48 1.53 2.56
CA GLY A 28 22.47 0.34 3.40
C GLY A 28 21.08 -0.30 3.27
N LEU A 29 21.01 -1.50 2.74
CA LEU A 29 19.80 -2.31 2.60
C LEU A 29 19.23 -2.64 3.99
N GLN A 30 18.35 -1.81 4.49
CA GLN A 30 17.56 -2.10 5.68
C GLN A 30 16.18 -1.47 5.50
N ALA A 31 15.30 -2.21 4.89
CA ALA A 31 13.91 -1.80 4.82
C ALA A 31 13.03 -3.00 5.07
N GLN A 32 12.52 -3.12 6.30
CA GLN A 32 11.27 -3.83 6.53
C GLN A 32 10.20 -3.06 5.76
N GLN A 33 9.65 -3.68 4.72
CA GLN A 33 8.67 -3.01 3.84
C GLN A 33 7.27 -3.41 4.28
N ASP A 34 6.39 -2.41 4.49
CA ASP A 34 4.95 -2.67 4.66
C ASP A 34 4.41 -3.52 3.51
N ALA A 35 3.41 -4.34 3.82
CA ALA A 35 2.68 -5.15 2.85
C ALA A 35 2.25 -4.33 1.64
N GLN A 36 2.53 -4.83 0.46
CA GLN A 36 2.23 -4.17 -0.82
C GLN A 36 1.11 -4.90 -1.54
N TYR A 37 0.20 -4.13 -2.12
CA TYR A 37 -0.95 -4.66 -2.84
C TYR A 37 -0.91 -4.22 -4.30
N THR A 38 -1.23 -5.14 -5.21
CA THR A 38 -1.41 -4.81 -6.63
C THR A 38 -2.76 -4.12 -6.84
N GLN A 39 -3.76 -4.55 -6.09
CA GLN A 39 -5.12 -3.99 -6.15
C GLN A 39 -5.33 -2.88 -5.10
N TYR A 40 -4.32 -2.02 -4.86
CA TYR A 40 -4.35 -0.93 -3.86
C TYR A 40 -5.53 0.03 -4.04
N MET A 41 -5.99 0.24 -5.27
CA MET A 41 -7.13 1.11 -5.56
C MET A 41 -8.47 0.57 -5.02
N TYR A 42 -8.54 -0.73 -4.71
CA TYR A 42 -9.70 -1.34 -4.06
C TYR A 42 -9.54 -1.46 -2.55
N ASN A 43 -8.32 -1.26 -2.04
CA ASN A 43 -7.96 -1.38 -0.63
C ASN A 43 -7.40 -0.07 -0.05
N THR A 44 -7.88 1.07 -0.52
CA THR A 44 -7.34 2.41 -0.19
C THR A 44 -7.40 2.72 1.32
N VAL A 45 -8.37 2.18 2.08
CA VAL A 45 -8.49 2.44 3.53
C VAL A 45 -7.29 1.91 4.32
N SER A 46 -6.64 0.85 3.86
CA SER A 46 -5.42 0.31 4.51
C SER A 46 -4.28 1.33 4.52
N ILE A 47 -4.16 2.13 3.45
CA ILE A 47 -3.07 3.10 3.29
C ILE A 47 -3.46 4.53 3.66
N ASN A 48 -4.76 4.89 3.62
CA ASN A 48 -5.20 6.26 3.89
C ASN A 48 -6.48 6.29 4.75
N PRO A 49 -6.39 6.69 6.03
CA PRO A 49 -7.53 6.76 6.94
C PRO A 49 -8.62 7.74 6.48
N ALA A 50 -8.27 8.79 5.73
CA ALA A 50 -9.23 9.75 5.22
C ALA A 50 -10.20 9.16 4.17
N TYR A 51 -9.91 7.96 3.65
CA TYR A 51 -10.81 7.23 2.76
C TYR A 51 -12.00 6.60 3.48
N ALA A 52 -11.93 6.41 4.82
CA ALA A 52 -13.00 5.78 5.59
C ALA A 52 -14.35 6.50 5.35
N GLY A 53 -15.42 5.75 5.10
CA GLY A 53 -16.75 6.28 4.81
C GLY A 53 -16.96 6.93 3.45
N SER A 54 -15.92 7.12 2.62
CA SER A 54 -16.00 7.83 1.33
C SER A 54 -16.91 7.14 0.31
N ARG A 55 -17.20 5.85 0.47
CA ARG A 55 -18.10 5.10 -0.42
C ARG A 55 -19.59 5.41 -0.19
N GLY A 56 -19.94 6.05 0.94
CA GLY A 56 -21.31 6.45 1.23
C GLY A 56 -22.19 5.34 1.82
N HIS A 57 -21.64 4.16 2.06
CA HIS A 57 -22.30 2.98 2.67
C HIS A 57 -21.27 2.13 3.41
N LEU A 58 -21.75 1.15 4.18
CA LEU A 58 -20.87 0.14 4.77
C LEU A 58 -20.25 -0.69 3.65
N SER A 59 -18.93 -0.76 3.63
CA SER A 59 -18.13 -1.58 2.72
C SER A 59 -17.26 -2.51 3.54
N ILE A 60 -17.23 -3.79 3.17
CA ILE A 60 -16.36 -4.82 3.73
C ILE A 60 -15.53 -5.38 2.59
N ALA A 61 -14.22 -5.44 2.77
CA ALA A 61 -13.31 -6.02 1.80
C ALA A 61 -12.33 -6.97 2.48
N GLY A 62 -12.16 -8.16 1.91
CA GLY A 62 -11.13 -9.12 2.26
C GLY A 62 -10.14 -9.26 1.11
N LEU A 63 -8.84 -9.28 1.41
CA LEU A 63 -7.79 -9.48 0.43
C LEU A 63 -6.81 -10.54 0.94
N HIS A 64 -6.40 -11.42 0.05
CA HIS A 64 -5.34 -12.39 0.27
C HIS A 64 -4.28 -12.24 -0.83
N ARG A 65 -3.01 -12.16 -0.43
CA ARG A 65 -1.87 -12.11 -1.31
C ARG A 65 -0.85 -13.17 -0.92
N SER A 66 -0.40 -13.95 -1.89
CA SER A 66 0.74 -14.87 -1.76
C SER A 66 1.82 -14.41 -2.73
N GLN A 67 2.99 -14.09 -2.22
CA GLN A 67 4.13 -13.63 -3.01
C GLN A 67 5.08 -14.81 -3.25
N TRP A 68 5.89 -14.72 -4.34
CA TRP A 68 6.94 -15.68 -4.69
C TRP A 68 6.49 -17.13 -4.57
N LEU A 69 5.45 -17.48 -5.35
CA LEU A 69 4.90 -18.83 -5.38
C LEU A 69 6.01 -19.84 -5.70
N GLY A 70 6.03 -20.93 -4.93
CA GLY A 70 7.07 -21.96 -5.03
C GLY A 70 8.21 -21.83 -4.01
N LEU A 71 8.34 -20.66 -3.34
CA LEU A 71 9.34 -20.46 -2.30
C LEU A 71 8.77 -20.79 -0.92
N GLU A 72 9.43 -21.66 -0.17
CA GLU A 72 9.07 -21.96 1.22
C GLU A 72 9.32 -20.75 2.11
N GLY A 73 8.38 -20.43 3.02
CA GLY A 73 8.45 -19.23 3.86
C GLY A 73 8.18 -17.90 3.14
N ALA A 74 7.73 -17.94 1.88
CA ALA A 74 7.40 -16.75 1.11
C ALA A 74 6.30 -15.89 1.77
N PRO A 75 6.29 -14.56 1.51
CA PRO A 75 5.34 -13.65 2.14
C PRO A 75 3.89 -13.99 1.82
N ARG A 76 3.04 -13.94 2.86
CA ARG A 76 1.58 -14.09 2.76
C ARG A 76 0.90 -13.00 3.54
N THR A 77 0.10 -12.21 2.86
CA THR A 77 -0.64 -11.09 3.47
C THR A 77 -2.13 -11.37 3.40
N GLN A 78 -2.82 -11.20 4.50
CA GLN A 78 -4.27 -11.26 4.61
C GLN A 78 -4.78 -9.95 5.19
N THR A 79 -5.80 -9.38 4.57
CA THR A 79 -6.38 -8.11 5.02
C THR A 79 -7.89 -8.23 5.08
N LEU A 80 -8.48 -7.75 6.16
CA LEU A 80 -9.91 -7.54 6.30
C LEU A 80 -10.15 -6.07 6.65
N ASN A 81 -10.92 -5.38 5.82
CA ASN A 81 -11.25 -3.97 6.02
C ASN A 81 -12.76 -3.81 6.06
N LEU A 82 -13.21 -2.93 6.94
CA LEU A 82 -14.58 -2.46 6.96
C LEU A 82 -14.60 -0.96 7.22
N HIS A 83 -15.42 -0.22 6.50
CA HIS A 83 -15.61 1.20 6.75
C HIS A 83 -17.00 1.66 6.34
N SER A 84 -17.50 2.69 7.03
CA SER A 84 -18.84 3.24 6.82
C SER A 84 -18.88 4.72 7.14
N PRO A 85 -19.68 5.52 6.43
CA PRO A 85 -20.08 6.82 6.94
C PRO A 85 -21.00 6.64 8.15
N ILE A 86 -20.84 7.51 9.15
CA ILE A 86 -21.65 7.51 10.36
C ILE A 86 -22.52 8.78 10.40
N GLY A 87 -23.83 8.59 10.33
CA GLY A 87 -24.79 9.70 10.34
C GLY A 87 -24.70 10.58 9.09
N TYR A 88 -25.08 11.85 9.22
CA TYR A 88 -25.18 12.81 8.09
C TYR A 88 -24.13 13.92 8.13
N ARG A 89 -23.17 13.88 9.07
CA ARG A 89 -22.26 15.00 9.36
C ARG A 89 -20.85 14.85 8.74
N GLY A 90 -20.70 14.02 7.72
CA GLY A 90 -19.41 13.82 7.06
C GLY A 90 -18.40 12.97 7.87
N VAL A 91 -18.84 12.32 8.94
CA VAL A 91 -18.00 11.42 9.74
C VAL A 91 -17.93 10.05 9.06
N GLY A 92 -16.73 9.48 8.96
CA GLY A 92 -16.50 8.10 8.56
C GLY A 92 -15.70 7.37 9.64
N LEU A 93 -16.01 6.09 9.82
CA LEU A 93 -15.24 5.17 10.65
C LEU A 93 -14.77 4.00 9.80
N GLY A 94 -13.59 3.50 10.12
CA GLY A 94 -12.99 2.31 9.52
C GLY A 94 -12.36 1.42 10.58
N PHE A 95 -12.24 0.15 10.24
CA PHE A 95 -11.50 -0.83 11.00
C PHE A 95 -10.81 -1.78 10.03
N SER A 96 -9.54 -2.09 10.29
CA SER A 96 -8.77 -3.00 9.46
C SER A 96 -7.98 -3.98 10.31
N ILE A 97 -7.87 -5.20 9.82
CA ILE A 97 -6.94 -6.21 10.33
C ILE A 97 -6.05 -6.59 9.17
N VAL A 98 -4.74 -6.49 9.35
CA VAL A 98 -3.72 -6.94 8.39
C VAL A 98 -2.84 -7.94 9.10
N ASN A 99 -2.76 -9.16 8.57
CA ASN A 99 -1.79 -10.16 9.00
C ASN A 99 -0.81 -10.40 7.86
N ASP A 100 0.47 -10.22 8.15
CA ASP A 100 1.58 -10.45 7.23
C ASP A 100 2.53 -11.48 7.82
N GLN A 101 2.83 -12.51 7.05
CA GLN A 101 3.70 -13.61 7.47
C GLN A 101 4.85 -13.76 6.48
N ILE A 102 6.09 -13.75 6.99
CA ILE A 102 7.31 -13.92 6.21
C ILE A 102 8.24 -14.88 6.98
N GLY A 103 8.41 -16.10 6.48
CA GLY A 103 9.19 -17.12 7.18
C GLY A 103 8.66 -17.34 8.60
N PRO A 104 9.53 -17.23 9.63
CA PRO A 104 9.15 -17.40 11.03
C PRO A 104 8.47 -16.17 11.64
N THR A 105 8.43 -15.05 10.92
CA THR A 105 7.86 -13.77 11.39
C THR A 105 6.41 -13.66 11.03
N SER A 106 5.57 -13.30 11.99
CA SER A 106 4.16 -12.96 11.79
C SER A 106 3.88 -11.60 12.41
N GLU A 107 3.34 -10.70 11.61
CA GLU A 107 2.96 -9.34 12.00
C GLU A 107 1.45 -9.15 11.85
N THR A 108 0.78 -8.73 12.91
CA THR A 108 -0.65 -8.46 12.86
C THR A 108 -0.93 -7.03 13.28
N TYR A 109 -1.57 -6.28 12.41
CA TYR A 109 -1.99 -4.90 12.66
C TYR A 109 -3.50 -4.83 12.85
N PHE A 110 -3.92 -4.12 13.90
CA PHE A 110 -5.30 -3.74 14.15
C PHE A 110 -5.38 -2.22 14.03
N ASP A 111 -6.09 -1.75 13.04
CA ASP A 111 -6.21 -0.32 12.73
C ASP A 111 -7.65 0.15 12.96
N ALA A 112 -7.79 1.30 13.61
CA ALA A 112 -9.04 2.03 13.71
C ALA A 112 -8.90 3.38 13.03
N ASP A 113 -9.79 3.68 12.07
CA ASP A 113 -9.75 4.89 11.26
C ASP A 113 -10.93 5.79 11.63
N PHE A 114 -10.65 7.07 11.78
CA PHE A 114 -11.64 8.14 11.87
C PHE A 114 -11.43 9.11 10.71
N SER A 115 -12.48 9.49 10.01
CA SER A 115 -12.42 10.52 8.98
C SER A 115 -13.49 11.59 9.18
N TYR A 116 -13.16 12.80 8.74
CA TYR A 116 -14.09 13.91 8.64
C TYR A 116 -14.04 14.52 7.24
N THR A 117 -15.19 14.55 6.57
CA THR A 117 -15.34 14.99 5.19
C THR A 117 -16.04 16.33 5.12
N ILE A 118 -15.40 17.29 4.44
CA ILE A 118 -15.92 18.62 4.14
C ILE A 118 -16.36 18.65 2.67
N GLN A 119 -17.54 19.15 2.40
CA GLN A 119 -18.01 19.40 1.04
C GLN A 119 -17.48 20.77 0.58
N LEU A 120 -16.58 20.78 -0.42
CA LEU A 120 -16.01 22.00 -0.97
C LEU A 120 -16.86 22.59 -2.10
N ALA A 121 -17.51 21.71 -2.89
CA ALA A 121 -18.41 22.09 -3.99
C ALA A 121 -19.48 21.00 -4.17
N ALA A 122 -20.39 21.15 -5.11
CA ALA A 122 -21.49 20.20 -5.34
C ALA A 122 -21.00 18.75 -5.48
N GLU A 123 -19.86 18.53 -6.15
CA GLU A 123 -19.29 17.23 -6.42
C GLU A 123 -17.92 17.01 -5.74
N ALA A 124 -17.30 18.06 -5.17
CA ALA A 124 -15.97 17.99 -4.61
C ALA A 124 -16.00 17.88 -3.08
N ARG A 125 -15.26 16.92 -2.54
CA ARG A 125 -15.16 16.65 -1.11
C ARG A 125 -13.68 16.51 -0.71
N LEU A 126 -13.37 16.99 0.48
CA LEU A 126 -12.07 16.87 1.12
C LEU A 126 -12.24 16.19 2.47
N SER A 127 -11.57 15.09 2.67
CA SER A 127 -11.60 14.30 3.91
C SER A 127 -10.25 14.39 4.61
N PHE A 128 -10.28 14.56 5.92
CA PHE A 128 -9.14 14.42 6.81
C PHE A 128 -9.33 13.13 7.62
N GLY A 129 -8.26 12.37 7.82
CA GLY A 129 -8.31 11.10 8.51
C GLY A 129 -7.25 10.97 9.58
N LEU A 130 -7.60 10.28 10.65
CA LEU A 130 -6.68 9.84 11.70
C LEU A 130 -6.78 8.32 11.83
N LYS A 131 -5.66 7.68 12.08
CA LYS A 131 -5.53 6.23 12.30
C LYS A 131 -4.92 6.00 13.67
N GLY A 132 -5.50 5.09 14.45
CA GLY A 132 -4.88 4.48 15.61
C GLY A 132 -4.59 3.01 15.29
N SER A 133 -3.37 2.57 15.53
CA SER A 133 -2.93 1.21 15.22
C SER A 133 -2.35 0.52 16.44
N VAL A 134 -2.54 -0.80 16.50
CA VAL A 134 -1.81 -1.69 17.40
C VAL A 134 -1.17 -2.76 16.54
N HIS A 135 0.14 -2.89 16.65
CA HIS A 135 0.95 -3.89 15.99
C HIS A 135 1.34 -4.99 16.97
N LEU A 136 1.14 -6.23 16.60
CA LEU A 136 1.60 -7.42 17.30
C LEU A 136 2.65 -8.12 16.43
N LEU A 137 3.85 -8.29 16.98
CA LEU A 137 4.96 -8.98 16.34
C LEU A 137 5.21 -10.31 17.06
N ASP A 138 5.23 -11.39 16.28
CA ASP A 138 5.65 -12.71 16.67
C ASP A 138 6.81 -13.19 15.80
N ILE A 139 7.91 -13.67 16.40
CA ILE A 139 9.03 -14.27 15.67
C ILE A 139 9.36 -15.60 16.33
N ARG A 140 9.25 -16.68 15.55
CA ARG A 140 9.53 -18.04 15.99
C ARG A 140 10.91 -18.47 15.55
N PHE A 141 11.95 -18.04 16.27
CA PHE A 141 13.33 -18.45 16.02
C PHE A 141 13.53 -19.94 16.17
N SER A 142 12.74 -20.61 17.02
CA SER A 142 12.75 -22.06 17.22
C SER A 142 12.43 -22.88 15.97
N GLU A 143 11.79 -22.27 14.94
CA GLU A 143 11.50 -22.91 13.64
C GLU A 143 12.70 -22.82 12.68
N LEU A 144 13.73 -22.02 13.00
CA LEU A 144 14.93 -21.90 12.16
C LEU A 144 15.90 -23.06 12.39
N THR A 145 16.45 -23.58 11.31
CA THR A 145 17.56 -24.53 11.38
C THR A 145 18.86 -23.76 11.61
N LEU A 146 19.29 -23.67 12.86
CA LEU A 146 20.53 -23.02 13.27
C LEU A 146 21.72 -23.95 13.09
N ASP A 147 22.91 -23.40 12.78
CA ASP A 147 24.16 -24.15 12.78
C ASP A 147 24.51 -24.59 14.23
N PRO A 148 24.56 -25.89 14.51
CA PRO A 148 24.87 -26.39 15.86
C PRO A 148 26.26 -25.99 16.36
N ASN A 149 27.20 -25.67 15.43
CA ASN A 149 28.58 -25.33 15.76
C ASN A 149 28.80 -23.85 16.00
N ASN A 150 27.81 -23.00 15.65
CA ASN A 150 27.86 -21.55 15.86
C ASN A 150 26.50 -21.03 16.29
N PRO A 151 25.98 -21.39 17.47
CA PRO A 151 24.68 -20.94 17.93
C PRO A 151 24.71 -19.43 18.21
N ASP A 152 23.88 -18.67 17.50
CA ASP A 152 23.68 -17.26 17.79
C ASP A 152 22.78 -17.13 19.04
N ALA A 153 23.32 -16.56 20.11
CA ALA A 153 22.61 -16.37 21.36
C ALA A 153 21.37 -15.47 21.23
N THR A 154 21.33 -14.62 20.22
CA THR A 154 20.21 -13.70 19.95
C THR A 154 19.00 -14.40 19.37
N LEU A 155 19.18 -15.58 18.75
CA LEU A 155 18.12 -16.39 18.12
C LEU A 155 17.58 -17.52 19.02
N GLN A 156 17.94 -17.53 20.32
CA GLN A 156 17.56 -18.61 21.21
C GLN A 156 16.17 -18.49 21.84
N GLN A 157 15.55 -17.31 21.76
CA GLN A 157 14.25 -17.06 22.36
C GLN A 157 13.26 -16.51 21.34
N ASP A 158 12.09 -17.13 21.22
CA ASP A 158 10.99 -16.64 20.43
C ASP A 158 10.49 -15.31 20.98
N ILE A 159 10.12 -14.39 20.07
CA ILE A 159 9.40 -13.18 20.41
C ILE A 159 7.91 -13.47 20.25
N GLN A 160 7.14 -13.26 21.30
CA GLN A 160 5.70 -13.52 21.29
C GLN A 160 4.91 -12.28 21.72
N ASN A 161 3.89 -11.94 20.92
CA ASN A 161 2.93 -10.89 21.22
C ASN A 161 3.57 -9.54 21.60
N ARG A 162 4.66 -9.15 20.94
CA ARG A 162 5.26 -7.83 21.18
C ARG A 162 4.36 -6.75 20.63
N LEU A 163 3.75 -5.99 21.52
CA LEU A 163 2.78 -4.96 21.19
C LEU A 163 3.46 -3.62 20.98
N SER A 164 3.10 -2.94 19.86
CA SER A 164 3.58 -1.60 19.53
C SER A 164 2.40 -0.74 19.06
N PRO A 165 2.05 0.33 19.79
CA PRO A 165 1.03 1.27 19.34
C PRO A 165 1.59 2.21 18.27
N ASN A 166 0.74 2.64 17.34
CA ASN A 166 1.09 3.62 16.33
C ASN A 166 -0.08 4.57 16.06
N VAL A 167 0.19 5.69 15.42
CA VAL A 167 -0.81 6.66 14.98
C VAL A 167 -0.49 7.09 13.56
N GLY A 168 -1.51 7.45 12.80
CA GLY A 168 -1.34 7.90 11.43
C GLY A 168 -2.34 8.98 11.05
N ALA A 169 -2.11 9.62 9.91
CA ALA A 169 -3.02 10.63 9.38
C ALA A 169 -3.04 10.59 7.85
N GLY A 170 -4.08 11.19 7.29
CA GLY A 170 -4.20 11.33 5.85
C GLY A 170 -5.18 12.42 5.45
N VAL A 171 -5.07 12.79 4.18
CA VAL A 171 -5.99 13.69 3.49
C VAL A 171 -6.42 13.02 2.19
N TYR A 172 -7.69 13.14 1.85
CA TYR A 172 -8.25 12.54 0.65
C TYR A 172 -9.25 13.49 -0.01
N TYR A 173 -8.87 14.00 -1.18
CA TYR A 173 -9.73 14.82 -2.03
C TYR A 173 -10.40 13.92 -3.07
N HIS A 174 -11.69 14.13 -3.31
CA HIS A 174 -12.37 13.39 -4.35
C HIS A 174 -13.58 14.13 -4.94
N THR A 175 -13.82 13.83 -6.20
CA THR A 175 -15.04 14.12 -6.95
C THR A 175 -15.72 12.81 -7.35
N GLU A 176 -16.71 12.84 -8.23
CA GLU A 176 -17.29 11.61 -8.78
C GLU A 176 -16.29 10.81 -9.62
N LYS A 177 -15.37 11.49 -10.34
CA LYS A 177 -14.45 10.86 -11.28
C LYS A 177 -12.98 10.92 -10.87
N PHE A 178 -12.57 11.94 -10.15
CA PHE A 178 -11.19 12.16 -9.76
C PHE A 178 -10.99 11.93 -8.26
N TYR A 179 -9.82 11.45 -7.89
CA TYR A 179 -9.38 11.43 -6.49
C TYR A 179 -7.87 11.62 -6.38
N ALA A 180 -7.46 12.22 -5.26
CA ALA A 180 -6.06 12.30 -4.84
C ALA A 180 -5.99 12.21 -3.32
N GLY A 181 -5.00 11.51 -2.80
CA GLY A 181 -4.78 11.34 -1.37
C GLY A 181 -3.33 11.35 -0.99
N LEU A 182 -3.05 11.92 0.19
CA LEU A 182 -1.76 11.87 0.85
C LEU A 182 -1.96 11.26 2.24
N SER A 183 -1.06 10.38 2.66
CA SER A 183 -1.15 9.77 3.98
C SER A 183 0.18 9.28 4.52
N VAL A 184 0.24 9.22 5.84
CA VAL A 184 1.26 8.53 6.61
C VAL A 184 0.51 7.64 7.59
N PRO A 185 0.34 6.34 7.29
CA PRO A 185 -0.45 5.43 8.12
C PRO A 185 0.16 5.17 9.50
N ARG A 186 1.50 5.29 9.63
CA ARG A 186 2.27 5.05 10.85
C ARG A 186 3.34 6.11 10.98
N PHE A 187 3.25 6.95 12.02
CA PHE A 187 4.22 8.01 12.33
C PHE A 187 5.33 7.54 13.27
N LEU A 188 5.00 6.59 14.17
CA LEU A 188 5.93 6.19 15.20
C LEU A 188 6.86 5.11 14.64
N GLU A 189 8.15 5.37 14.70
CA GLU A 189 9.19 4.41 14.37
C GLU A 189 9.45 3.53 15.60
N THR A 190 9.09 2.27 15.51
CA THR A 190 9.27 1.31 16.61
C THR A 190 10.56 0.54 16.40
N THR A 191 11.43 0.52 17.43
CA THR A 191 12.64 -0.30 17.45
C THR A 191 12.29 -1.65 18.08
N HIS A 192 12.39 -2.73 17.31
CA HIS A 192 11.97 -4.06 17.77
C HIS A 192 13.01 -4.79 18.64
N PHE A 193 14.25 -4.30 18.70
CA PHE A 193 15.34 -4.94 19.44
C PHE A 193 16.15 -3.90 20.23
N ASP A 194 15.84 -3.73 21.52
CA ASP A 194 16.50 -2.73 22.38
C ASP A 194 17.77 -3.25 23.07
N GLU A 195 18.03 -4.55 23.12
CA GLU A 195 19.09 -5.11 23.99
C GLU A 195 20.27 -5.78 23.27
N SER A 196 20.21 -5.94 21.95
CA SER A 196 21.33 -6.51 21.19
C SER A 196 21.78 -5.56 20.08
N ALA A 197 23.05 -5.18 20.10
CA ALA A 197 23.70 -4.28 19.15
C ALA A 197 23.72 -4.79 17.68
N LEU A 198 23.02 -5.86 17.38
CA LEU A 198 23.06 -6.58 16.10
C LEU A 198 21.79 -6.52 15.26
N SER A 199 20.66 -6.05 15.78
CA SER A 199 19.43 -5.97 14.98
C SER A 199 18.78 -4.61 15.10
N THR A 200 18.95 -3.80 14.07
CA THR A 200 18.27 -2.52 13.86
C THR A 200 17.05 -2.68 12.96
N ALA A 201 16.22 -3.72 13.17
CA ALA A 201 14.93 -3.79 12.50
C ALA A 201 14.02 -2.68 13.04
N LYS A 202 14.06 -1.53 12.37
CA LYS A 202 13.29 -0.33 12.70
C LYS A 202 12.16 -0.19 11.70
N GLU A 203 10.94 -0.09 12.19
CA GLU A 203 9.80 0.29 11.36
C GLU A 203 10.02 1.71 10.86
N GLN A 204 10.00 1.89 9.53
CA GLN A 204 10.27 3.18 8.89
C GLN A 204 8.95 3.87 8.55
N MET A 205 8.92 5.19 8.67
CA MET A 205 7.77 6.00 8.27
C MET A 205 7.58 5.97 6.75
N ASN A 206 6.37 5.59 6.32
CA ASN A 206 6.00 5.52 4.92
C ASN A 206 5.04 6.65 4.53
N PHE A 207 5.38 7.41 3.50
CA PHE A 207 4.54 8.44 2.89
C PHE A 207 3.89 7.87 1.64
N TYR A 208 2.57 7.95 1.55
CA TYR A 208 1.81 7.50 0.40
C TYR A 208 1.16 8.68 -0.32
N PHE A 209 1.26 8.68 -1.64
CA PHE A 209 0.44 9.50 -2.52
C PHE A 209 -0.30 8.59 -3.49
N ILE A 210 -1.63 8.72 -3.54
CA ILE A 210 -2.49 7.98 -4.45
C ILE A 210 -3.31 8.95 -5.27
N THR A 211 -3.47 8.70 -6.56
CA THR A 211 -4.37 9.45 -7.43
C THR A 211 -4.94 8.58 -8.54
N GLY A 212 -6.08 8.97 -9.06
CA GLY A 212 -6.69 8.32 -10.20
C GLY A 212 -7.84 9.14 -10.78
N TYR A 213 -8.14 8.84 -12.02
CA TYR A 213 -9.22 9.49 -12.77
C TYR A 213 -10.03 8.44 -13.52
N VAL A 214 -11.35 8.62 -13.59
CA VAL A 214 -12.24 7.77 -14.38
C VAL A 214 -12.74 8.51 -15.60
N TRP A 215 -12.42 8.00 -16.76
CA TRP A 215 -12.84 8.51 -18.04
C TRP A 215 -13.92 7.62 -18.65
N ASP A 216 -15.13 8.13 -18.75
CA ASP A 216 -16.26 7.49 -19.44
C ASP A 216 -16.16 7.86 -20.94
N PHE A 217 -15.39 7.12 -21.72
CA PHE A 217 -15.20 7.40 -23.15
C PHE A 217 -16.24 6.73 -24.04
N HIS A 218 -17.03 5.79 -23.49
CA HIS A 218 -18.11 5.12 -24.17
C HIS A 218 -19.19 4.71 -23.15
N PRO A 219 -20.49 4.63 -23.49
CA PRO A 219 -21.55 4.22 -22.55
C PRO A 219 -21.32 2.89 -21.85
N LEU A 220 -20.61 1.95 -22.48
CA LEU A 220 -20.30 0.63 -21.93
C LEU A 220 -18.86 0.52 -21.40
N TRP A 221 -17.98 1.50 -21.67
CA TRP A 221 -16.57 1.41 -21.31
C TRP A 221 -16.13 2.59 -20.47
N LYS A 222 -15.43 2.27 -19.40
CA LYS A 222 -14.74 3.23 -18.54
C LYS A 222 -13.28 2.89 -18.48
N PHE A 223 -12.43 3.90 -18.44
CA PHE A 223 -10.99 3.78 -18.27
C PHE A 223 -10.55 4.49 -16.99
N LYS A 224 -9.75 3.83 -16.18
CA LYS A 224 -9.25 4.34 -14.91
C LYS A 224 -7.75 4.16 -14.81
N PRO A 225 -6.94 5.15 -15.23
CA PRO A 225 -5.54 5.24 -14.83
C PRO A 225 -5.44 5.55 -13.34
N THR A 226 -4.48 4.92 -12.66
CA THR A 226 -4.16 5.20 -11.27
C THR A 226 -2.67 5.25 -11.05
N LEU A 227 -2.25 6.02 -10.05
CA LEU A 227 -0.88 6.15 -9.62
C LEU A 227 -0.85 5.98 -8.09
N LEU A 228 0.08 5.17 -7.60
CA LEU A 228 0.46 5.12 -6.20
C LEU A 228 1.96 5.37 -6.10
N THR A 229 2.37 6.26 -5.21
CA THR A 229 3.77 6.39 -4.83
C THR A 229 3.93 6.11 -3.34
N LYS A 230 4.98 5.38 -2.99
CA LYS A 230 5.41 5.13 -1.62
C LYS A 230 6.83 5.65 -1.46
N MET A 231 7.02 6.52 -0.49
CA MET A 231 8.33 7.06 -0.12
C MET A 231 8.65 6.65 1.31
N THR A 232 9.75 5.94 1.48
CA THR A 232 10.30 5.55 2.78
C THR A 232 11.67 6.19 2.91
N LEU A 233 11.97 6.83 4.05
CA LEU A 233 13.29 7.43 4.27
C LEU A 233 14.36 6.35 4.23
N GLY A 234 15.40 6.57 3.41
CA GLY A 234 16.48 5.60 3.25
C GLY A 234 16.20 4.46 2.27
N ALA A 235 15.05 4.43 1.60
CA ALA A 235 14.73 3.47 0.56
C ALA A 235 14.44 4.17 -0.80
N PRO A 236 14.60 3.48 -1.94
CA PRO A 236 14.22 4.01 -3.24
C PRO A 236 12.73 4.36 -3.29
N LEU A 237 12.39 5.42 -4.04
CA LEU A 237 11.00 5.78 -4.30
C LEU A 237 10.32 4.66 -5.08
N GLN A 238 9.22 4.15 -4.57
CA GLN A 238 8.38 3.19 -5.26
C GLN A 238 7.25 3.90 -5.99
N VAL A 239 7.04 3.54 -7.25
CA VAL A 239 6.00 4.09 -8.11
C VAL A 239 5.23 2.95 -8.77
N ASP A 240 3.93 2.89 -8.54
CA ASP A 240 3.00 1.95 -9.15
C ASP A 240 2.04 2.70 -10.07
N VAL A 241 2.04 2.38 -11.34
CA VAL A 241 1.10 2.94 -12.34
C VAL A 241 0.19 1.82 -12.81
N SER A 242 -1.11 2.05 -12.85
CA SER A 242 -2.04 1.08 -13.41
C SER A 242 -3.02 1.68 -14.41
N ALA A 243 -3.48 0.85 -15.33
CA ALA A 243 -4.49 1.15 -16.33
C ALA A 243 -5.60 0.10 -16.24
N ASN A 244 -6.79 0.52 -15.82
CA ASN A 244 -7.93 -0.36 -15.62
C ASN A 244 -9.06 0.01 -16.57
N PHE A 245 -9.67 -0.98 -17.20
CA PHE A 245 -10.84 -0.85 -18.05
C PHE A 245 -12.02 -1.58 -17.42
N MET A 246 -13.19 -0.98 -17.45
CA MET A 246 -14.42 -1.63 -17.03
C MET A 246 -15.42 -1.67 -18.19
N TYR A 247 -15.95 -2.85 -18.45
CA TYR A 247 -16.99 -3.08 -19.46
C TYR A 247 -18.34 -3.35 -18.81
N ASN A 248 -19.35 -2.58 -19.26
CA ASN A 248 -20.76 -2.72 -18.85
C ASN A 248 -20.97 -2.75 -17.33
N ASP A 249 -20.17 -1.96 -16.56
CA ASP A 249 -20.18 -1.91 -15.10
C ASP A 249 -19.98 -3.28 -14.40
N LYS A 250 -19.54 -4.29 -15.13
CA LYS A 250 -19.40 -5.66 -14.63
C LYS A 250 -17.99 -6.21 -14.72
N PHE A 251 -17.43 -6.22 -15.90
CA PHE A 251 -16.13 -6.86 -16.13
C PHE A 251 -15.03 -5.82 -16.06
N ILE A 252 -14.01 -6.10 -15.27
CA ILE A 252 -12.85 -5.24 -15.07
C ILE A 252 -11.61 -6.00 -15.57
N MET A 253 -10.78 -5.34 -16.34
CA MET A 253 -9.46 -5.80 -16.73
C MET A 253 -8.45 -4.68 -16.57
N GLY A 254 -7.25 -5.01 -16.15
CA GLY A 254 -6.22 -4.02 -15.92
C GLY A 254 -4.82 -4.59 -16.01
N ALA A 255 -3.87 -3.68 -16.17
CA ALA A 255 -2.46 -3.95 -16.04
C ALA A 255 -1.84 -2.90 -15.13
N ALA A 256 -0.80 -3.28 -14.40
CA ALA A 256 -0.03 -2.38 -13.57
C ALA A 256 1.46 -2.61 -13.78
N TYR A 257 2.23 -1.56 -13.62
CA TYR A 257 3.69 -1.60 -13.62
C TYR A 257 4.20 -0.92 -12.35
N ARG A 258 4.92 -1.68 -11.56
CA ARG A 258 5.70 -1.20 -10.43
C ARG A 258 7.11 -0.98 -10.89
N TRP A 259 7.57 0.27 -10.81
CA TRP A 259 8.90 0.65 -11.29
C TRP A 259 9.98 -0.24 -10.67
N ASP A 260 10.83 -0.81 -11.53
CA ASP A 260 11.93 -1.71 -11.19
C ASP A 260 11.56 -2.89 -10.27
N ALA A 261 10.29 -3.32 -10.26
CA ALA A 261 9.85 -4.39 -9.38
C ALA A 261 8.97 -5.44 -10.09
N ALA A 262 7.81 -5.06 -10.64
CA ALA A 262 6.87 -6.04 -11.18
C ALA A 262 5.99 -5.50 -12.31
N LEU A 263 5.60 -6.40 -13.21
CA LEU A 263 4.49 -6.22 -14.15
C LEU A 263 3.31 -7.08 -13.69
N SER A 264 2.12 -6.48 -13.66
CA SER A 264 0.92 -7.11 -13.12
C SER A 264 -0.21 -7.13 -14.13
N ALA A 265 -0.99 -8.20 -14.11
CA ALA A 265 -2.28 -8.30 -14.79
C ALA A 265 -3.40 -8.45 -13.76
N MET A 266 -4.54 -7.80 -14.00
CA MET A 266 -5.69 -7.80 -13.09
C MET A 266 -6.96 -8.10 -13.85
N VAL A 267 -7.84 -8.89 -13.24
CA VAL A 267 -9.21 -9.13 -13.70
C VAL A 267 -10.17 -9.01 -12.53
N GLY A 268 -11.35 -8.50 -12.79
CA GLY A 268 -12.39 -8.38 -11.76
C GLY A 268 -13.77 -8.51 -12.35
N PHE A 269 -14.71 -8.89 -11.50
CA PHE A 269 -16.09 -9.05 -11.89
C PHE A 269 -17.04 -8.55 -10.79
N ASN A 270 -17.91 -7.61 -11.14
CA ASN A 270 -19.03 -7.20 -10.32
C ASN A 270 -20.17 -8.19 -10.49
N ILE A 271 -20.24 -9.22 -9.63
CA ILE A 271 -21.30 -10.24 -9.63
C ILE A 271 -22.67 -9.57 -9.47
N SER A 272 -22.72 -8.57 -8.60
CA SER A 272 -23.88 -7.71 -8.38
C SER A 272 -23.41 -6.27 -8.15
N PRO A 273 -24.33 -5.29 -8.09
CA PRO A 273 -23.99 -3.95 -7.64
C PRO A 273 -23.27 -3.88 -6.30
N SER A 274 -23.44 -4.87 -5.47
CA SER A 274 -22.90 -4.93 -4.10
C SER A 274 -21.68 -5.82 -3.95
N PHE A 275 -21.40 -6.72 -4.90
CA PHE A 275 -20.37 -7.73 -4.72
C PHE A 275 -19.37 -7.75 -5.87
N LEU A 276 -18.10 -7.47 -5.53
CA LEU A 276 -16.93 -7.53 -6.42
C LEU A 276 -16.02 -8.69 -6.02
N ILE A 277 -15.57 -9.43 -7.01
CA ILE A 277 -14.41 -10.32 -6.92
C ILE A 277 -13.32 -9.80 -7.86
N GLY A 278 -12.08 -9.75 -7.40
CA GLY A 278 -10.91 -9.35 -8.20
C GLY A 278 -9.76 -10.31 -7.98
N MET A 279 -8.95 -10.48 -9.01
CA MET A 279 -7.73 -11.27 -8.98
C MET A 279 -6.61 -10.49 -9.66
N ALA A 280 -5.38 -10.63 -9.16
CA ALA A 280 -4.20 -10.09 -9.80
C ALA A 280 -3.08 -11.11 -9.77
N TYR A 281 -2.23 -11.05 -10.78
CA TYR A 281 -1.01 -11.81 -10.87
C TYR A 281 0.14 -10.87 -11.20
N ASP A 282 1.22 -10.95 -10.42
CA ASP A 282 2.41 -10.14 -10.59
C ASP A 282 3.58 -11.03 -11.03
N ARG A 283 4.28 -10.61 -12.07
CA ARG A 283 5.56 -11.16 -12.47
C ARG A 283 6.65 -10.15 -12.13
N GLU A 284 7.59 -10.54 -11.29
CA GLU A 284 8.74 -9.70 -10.99
C GLU A 284 9.65 -9.54 -12.21
N VAL A 285 10.16 -8.32 -12.40
CA VAL A 285 11.10 -7.96 -13.47
C VAL A 285 12.53 -7.82 -12.96
N THR A 286 12.75 -8.00 -11.64
CA THR A 286 14.07 -8.02 -11.00
C THR A 286 14.78 -9.35 -11.24
N GLU A 287 16.06 -9.43 -10.85
CA GLU A 287 16.84 -10.69 -10.92
C GLU A 287 16.14 -11.85 -10.16
N LEU A 288 15.43 -11.55 -9.07
CA LEU A 288 14.66 -12.53 -8.32
C LEU A 288 13.54 -13.18 -9.17
N GLY A 289 12.92 -12.42 -10.08
CA GLY A 289 11.88 -12.92 -10.98
C GLY A 289 12.36 -13.92 -12.03
N GLY A 290 13.69 -14.01 -12.23
CA GLY A 290 14.35 -14.98 -13.13
C GLY A 290 14.76 -16.28 -12.45
N THR A 291 14.60 -16.40 -11.12
CA THR A 291 15.01 -17.60 -10.38
C THR A 291 13.97 -18.72 -10.50
N ALA A 292 14.43 -19.97 -10.36
CA ALA A 292 13.57 -21.17 -10.39
C ALA A 292 12.62 -21.28 -9.18
N PHE A 293 12.72 -20.37 -8.22
CA PHE A 293 11.97 -20.38 -6.95
C PHE A 293 10.91 -19.28 -6.88
N ASN A 294 10.67 -18.52 -7.96
CA ASN A 294 9.71 -17.44 -7.98
C ASN A 294 8.78 -17.55 -9.19
N ASP A 295 7.63 -18.20 -8.99
CA ASP A 295 6.57 -18.32 -9.99
C ASP A 295 5.63 -17.10 -10.01
N GLY A 296 6.08 -15.96 -9.44
CA GLY A 296 5.29 -14.73 -9.35
C GLY A 296 4.47 -14.64 -8.07
N SER A 297 3.57 -13.67 -8.04
CA SER A 297 2.71 -13.41 -6.87
C SER A 297 1.25 -13.37 -7.30
N PHE A 298 0.36 -13.86 -6.43
CA PHE A 298 -1.07 -13.93 -6.68
C PHE A 298 -1.84 -13.17 -5.62
N GLU A 299 -2.88 -12.44 -6.03
CA GLU A 299 -3.72 -11.65 -5.13
C GLU A 299 -5.19 -11.84 -5.48
N VAL A 300 -6.03 -12.03 -4.45
CA VAL A 300 -7.50 -12.11 -4.57
C VAL A 300 -8.12 -11.08 -3.65
N ILE A 301 -9.11 -10.36 -4.15
CA ILE A 301 -9.93 -9.45 -3.35
C ILE A 301 -11.41 -9.81 -3.51
N LEU A 302 -12.12 -9.77 -2.38
CA LEU A 302 -13.57 -9.85 -2.31
C LEU A 302 -14.07 -8.59 -1.61
N ARG A 303 -15.07 -7.91 -2.19
CA ARG A 303 -15.67 -6.73 -1.57
C ARG A 303 -17.18 -6.81 -1.61
N TYR A 304 -17.80 -6.55 -0.47
CA TYR A 304 -19.23 -6.45 -0.34
C TYR A 304 -19.66 -5.06 0.17
N ASP A 305 -20.50 -4.41 -0.59
CA ASP A 305 -21.05 -3.08 -0.34
C ASP A 305 -22.52 -3.17 0.07
N PHE A 306 -22.88 -2.75 1.30
CA PHE A 306 -24.25 -2.72 1.80
C PHE A 306 -24.99 -1.52 1.23
N ILE A 307 -25.37 -1.58 -0.05
CA ILE A 307 -26.06 -0.51 -0.75
C ILE A 307 -27.55 -0.56 -0.38
N ARG A 308 -28.02 0.46 0.38
CA ARG A 308 -29.47 0.62 0.61
C ARG A 308 -30.15 1.14 -0.65
N SER A 309 -31.21 0.49 -1.08
CA SER A 309 -31.94 0.67 -2.36
C SER A 309 -32.47 2.10 -2.64
N ARG A 310 -32.28 3.07 -1.73
CA ARG A 310 -32.72 4.49 -1.88
C ARG A 310 -31.59 5.46 -2.23
N GLY A 311 -30.36 5.03 -2.34
CA GLY A 311 -29.21 5.88 -2.68
C GLY A 311 -28.89 5.79 -4.16
N LYS A 312 -29.12 6.88 -4.91
CA LYS A 312 -28.56 7.04 -6.26
C LYS A 312 -27.04 7.05 -6.21
N ILE A 313 -26.42 6.34 -7.17
CA ILE A 313 -25.10 6.60 -7.75
C ILE A 313 -23.97 5.83 -7.07
N LYS A 314 -23.56 4.77 -7.72
CA LYS A 314 -22.17 4.31 -7.66
C LYS A 314 -21.32 5.37 -8.35
N SER A 315 -20.43 6.01 -7.59
CA SER A 315 -19.44 6.87 -8.20
C SER A 315 -18.50 6.03 -9.06
N PRO A 316 -18.24 6.43 -10.34
CA PRO A 316 -17.36 5.69 -11.24
C PRO A 316 -15.96 5.44 -10.67
N ARG A 317 -15.46 6.30 -9.77
CA ARG A 317 -14.13 6.15 -9.15
C ARG A 317 -13.93 4.85 -8.34
N PHE A 318 -15.00 4.14 -8.04
CA PHE A 318 -14.95 2.92 -7.22
C PHE A 318 -14.85 1.62 -8.04
N PHE A 319 -14.69 1.72 -9.35
CA PHE A 319 -14.35 0.54 -10.12
C PHE A 319 -12.85 0.35 -10.23
#